data_f8d2c41293d72bced6ae7c94f4dbf5db
#
_entry.id   f8d2c41293d72bced6ae7c94f4dbf5db
#
_cell.length_a   1.000
_cell.length_b   1.000
_cell.length_c   1.000
_cell.angle_alpha   90.00
_cell.angle_beta   90.00
_cell.angle_gamma   90.00
#
_symmetry.space_group_name_H-M   'P 1'
#
loop_
_entity.id
_entity.type
_entity.pdbx_description
1 polymer ?
#
loop_
_entity_poly.entity_id
_entity_poly.type
_entity_poly.pdbx_seq_one_letter_code
_entity_poly.pdbx_strand_id
1 'polypeptide(L)'
;SVQQVCNDKNIASEVLKEEDIPSVYHACFMAPSMLQYTGGKGSWKALLAELEKGTLVCKDNYGTGGNLVFKVRTQAELEKAASDIYKSSEAMAVCRYEDIQSEYRLVVLDGEIRLAFSKIRPSLTGDGVSTVGKLLAEAIAKGQIHSFLVPNEAELSKVPEKGKTYLLNWKHNLGQGASALTLSIPDLEEELVSLVKKTAKALGIRFASIDMIKTKAGWKGLEVNAGVMMEHFASSGENQYITAKAIYRDAILKMFEG
;
A
#
# COMPACT_ATOMS: atom_id res chain seq x y z
N SER A 1 -5.81 -21.40 -4.33
CA SER A 1 -4.37 -21.28 -4.65
C SER A 1 -3.70 -20.21 -3.77
N VAL A 2 -2.39 -20.26 -3.61
CA VAL A 2 -1.61 -19.25 -2.88
C VAL A 2 -1.89 -17.83 -3.41
N GLN A 3 -1.98 -17.69 -4.74
CA GLN A 3 -2.30 -16.40 -5.36
C GLN A 3 -3.67 -15.85 -4.91
N GLN A 4 -4.68 -16.68 -4.77
CA GLN A 4 -6.00 -16.24 -4.29
C GLN A 4 -5.94 -15.76 -2.84
N VAL A 5 -5.19 -16.47 -1.98
CA VAL A 5 -4.98 -16.05 -0.58
C VAL A 5 -4.28 -14.70 -0.52
N CYS A 6 -3.22 -14.51 -1.29
CA CYS A 6 -2.47 -13.24 -1.30
C CYS A 6 -3.26 -12.06 -1.87
N ASN A 7 -4.11 -12.31 -2.88
CA ASN A 7 -4.94 -11.27 -3.48
C ASN A 7 -6.17 -10.90 -2.63
N ASP A 8 -6.51 -11.70 -1.62
CA ASP A 8 -7.56 -11.42 -0.64
C ASP A 8 -6.93 -10.82 0.62
N LYS A 9 -7.10 -9.51 0.81
CA LYS A 9 -6.48 -8.78 1.92
C LYS A 9 -6.93 -9.28 3.30
N ASN A 10 -8.20 -9.69 3.41
CA ASN A 10 -8.72 -10.24 4.65
C ASN A 10 -8.09 -11.61 4.93
N ILE A 11 -8.16 -12.55 3.98
CA ILE A 11 -7.62 -13.90 4.18
C ILE A 11 -6.12 -13.84 4.44
N ALA A 12 -5.36 -13.06 3.67
CA ALA A 12 -3.92 -12.89 3.90
C ALA A 12 -3.62 -12.38 5.32
N SER A 13 -4.38 -11.39 5.80
CA SER A 13 -4.18 -10.84 7.14
C SER A 13 -4.62 -11.81 8.26
N GLU A 14 -5.63 -12.66 8.03
CA GLU A 14 -6.00 -13.74 8.97
C GLU A 14 -4.89 -14.78 9.10
N VAL A 15 -4.31 -15.24 7.98
CA VAL A 15 -3.18 -16.18 8.01
C VAL A 15 -2.00 -15.59 8.79
N LEU A 16 -1.65 -14.33 8.53
CA LEU A 16 -0.54 -13.69 9.25
C LEU A 16 -0.82 -13.55 10.75
N LYS A 17 -2.06 -13.27 11.12
CA LYS A 17 -2.50 -13.18 12.51
C LYS A 17 -2.45 -14.54 13.22
N GLU A 18 -2.90 -15.63 12.58
CA GLU A 18 -2.82 -17.00 13.13
C GLU A 18 -1.37 -17.47 13.31
N GLU A 19 -0.44 -16.96 12.52
CA GLU A 19 1.00 -17.24 12.60
C GLU A 19 1.76 -16.23 13.50
N ASP A 20 1.06 -15.40 14.28
CA ASP A 20 1.62 -14.36 15.15
C ASP A 20 2.60 -13.41 14.42
N ILE A 21 2.35 -13.13 13.14
CA ILE A 21 3.15 -12.21 12.34
C ILE A 21 2.56 -10.81 12.43
N PRO A 22 3.30 -9.80 12.92
CA PRO A 22 2.85 -8.42 12.97
C PRO A 22 2.39 -7.92 11.60
N SER A 23 1.10 -7.62 11.47
CA SER A 23 0.49 -7.18 10.22
C SER A 23 -0.68 -6.22 10.47
N VAL A 24 -1.05 -5.47 9.44
CA VAL A 24 -2.28 -4.68 9.45
C VAL A 24 -3.46 -5.61 9.17
N TYR A 25 -4.27 -5.83 10.19
CA TYR A 25 -5.46 -6.67 10.05
C TYR A 25 -6.53 -5.99 9.20
N HIS A 26 -7.06 -6.73 8.23
CA HIS A 26 -8.11 -6.31 7.32
C HIS A 26 -9.40 -7.08 7.58
N ALA A 27 -10.38 -6.44 8.21
CA ALA A 27 -11.73 -7.02 8.33
C ALA A 27 -12.46 -6.94 6.98
N CYS A 28 -13.17 -8.00 6.61
CA CYS A 28 -13.96 -8.03 5.37
C CYS A 28 -15.41 -7.64 5.65
N PHE A 29 -15.93 -6.73 4.83
CA PHE A 29 -17.34 -6.31 4.82
C PHE A 29 -17.92 -6.54 3.43
N MET A 30 -18.93 -7.39 3.36
CA MET A 30 -19.55 -7.78 2.10
C MET A 30 -20.60 -6.76 1.65
N ALA A 31 -20.79 -6.66 0.34
CA ALA A 31 -21.87 -5.87 -0.24
C ALA A 31 -23.23 -6.34 0.32
N PRO A 32 -24.24 -5.45 0.42
CA PRO A 32 -25.56 -5.79 0.98
C PRO A 32 -26.21 -7.00 0.30
N SER A 33 -26.01 -7.19 -1.01
CA SER A 33 -26.49 -8.35 -1.77
C SER A 33 -25.92 -9.69 -1.30
N MET A 34 -24.76 -9.68 -0.66
CA MET A 34 -24.05 -10.88 -0.20
C MET A 34 -24.34 -11.22 1.27
N LEU A 35 -24.97 -10.33 2.04
CA LEU A 35 -25.18 -10.53 3.48
C LEU A 35 -26.03 -11.75 3.82
N GLN A 36 -26.91 -12.17 2.93
CA GLN A 36 -27.69 -13.40 3.06
C GLN A 36 -26.80 -14.66 3.16
N TYR A 37 -25.60 -14.63 2.62
CA TYR A 37 -24.64 -15.74 2.64
C TYR A 37 -23.62 -15.65 3.78
N THR A 38 -23.45 -14.48 4.39
CA THR A 38 -22.42 -14.23 5.43
C THR A 38 -22.95 -14.25 6.88
N GLY A 39 -24.26 -14.49 7.07
CA GLY A 39 -24.88 -14.58 8.38
C GLY A 39 -24.81 -13.28 9.20
N GLY A 40 -24.74 -12.13 8.54
CA GLY A 40 -24.73 -10.80 9.19
C GLY A 40 -23.34 -10.35 9.69
N LYS A 41 -22.29 -11.16 9.58
CA LYS A 41 -20.92 -10.68 9.74
C LYS A 41 -20.60 -9.67 8.64
N GLY A 42 -20.03 -8.51 8.99
CA GLY A 42 -19.79 -7.44 8.05
C GLY A 42 -21.03 -6.58 7.75
N SER A 43 -22.00 -6.53 8.67
CA SER A 43 -23.16 -5.65 8.56
C SER A 43 -22.76 -4.17 8.68
N TRP A 44 -23.61 -3.28 8.13
CA TRP A 44 -23.41 -1.83 8.23
C TRP A 44 -23.25 -1.35 9.69
N LYS A 45 -24.03 -1.92 10.62
CA LYS A 45 -23.93 -1.63 12.06
C LYS A 45 -22.54 -1.98 12.61
N ALA A 46 -21.96 -3.11 12.22
CA ALA A 46 -20.62 -3.50 12.62
C ALA A 46 -19.54 -2.54 12.04
N LEU A 47 -19.73 -2.11 10.79
CA LEU A 47 -18.84 -1.16 10.14
C LEU A 47 -18.86 0.22 10.80
N LEU A 48 -20.04 0.72 11.19
CA LEU A 48 -20.17 1.97 11.96
C LEU A 48 -19.49 1.85 13.33
N ALA A 49 -19.65 0.73 14.03
CA ALA A 49 -18.97 0.49 15.29
C ALA A 49 -17.43 0.46 15.15
N GLU A 50 -16.91 0.02 14.00
CA GLU A 50 -15.48 0.17 13.73
C GLU A 50 -15.08 1.65 13.51
N LEU A 51 -15.89 2.44 12.81
CA LEU A 51 -15.61 3.87 12.60
C LEU A 51 -15.58 4.67 13.91
N GLU A 52 -16.46 4.36 14.86
CA GLU A 52 -16.49 5.00 16.19
C GLU A 52 -15.16 4.86 16.95
N LYS A 53 -14.42 3.79 16.72
CA LYS A 53 -13.12 3.54 17.35
C LYS A 53 -11.97 4.37 16.74
N GLY A 54 -12.19 5.09 15.63
CA GLY A 54 -11.22 5.99 15.00
C GLY A 54 -11.15 5.88 13.47
N THR A 55 -10.20 6.57 12.88
CA THR A 55 -10.00 6.63 11.42
C THR A 55 -9.79 5.25 10.80
N LEU A 56 -10.50 4.99 9.73
CA LEU A 56 -10.42 3.75 8.96
C LEU A 56 -9.76 3.96 7.59
N VAL A 57 -9.26 2.88 7.01
CA VAL A 57 -8.95 2.78 5.58
C VAL A 57 -9.85 1.70 4.99
N CYS A 58 -10.68 2.11 4.04
CA CYS A 58 -11.56 1.23 3.27
C CYS A 58 -10.97 1.03 1.88
N LYS A 59 -10.94 -0.19 1.40
CA LYS A 59 -10.40 -0.54 0.08
C LYS A 59 -11.10 -1.76 -0.51
N ASP A 60 -11.07 -1.88 -1.83
CA ASP A 60 -11.48 -3.12 -2.48
C ASP A 60 -10.62 -4.28 -1.96
N ASN A 61 -11.28 -5.35 -1.50
CA ASN A 61 -10.58 -6.51 -0.91
C ASN A 61 -9.62 -7.19 -1.90
N TYR A 62 -9.96 -7.15 -3.18
CA TYR A 62 -9.17 -7.73 -4.28
C TYR A 62 -8.46 -6.68 -5.14
N GLY A 63 -8.64 -5.39 -4.81
CA GLY A 63 -8.12 -4.27 -5.59
C GLY A 63 -6.60 -4.17 -5.53
N THR A 64 -6.01 -3.66 -6.60
CA THR A 64 -4.58 -3.42 -6.76
C THR A 64 -4.29 -1.98 -7.17
N GLY A 65 -3.02 -1.56 -7.14
CA GLY A 65 -2.61 -0.26 -7.67
C GLY A 65 -3.09 0.95 -6.85
N GLY A 66 -3.61 0.75 -5.64
CA GLY A 66 -4.10 1.85 -4.78
C GLY A 66 -5.41 2.49 -5.24
N ASN A 67 -6.09 1.88 -6.22
CA ASN A 67 -7.43 2.30 -6.64
C ASN A 67 -8.46 1.94 -5.56
N LEU A 68 -9.54 2.73 -5.48
CA LEU A 68 -10.61 2.53 -4.49
C LEU A 68 -10.07 2.35 -3.05
N VAL A 69 -9.08 3.17 -2.66
CA VAL A 69 -8.54 3.22 -1.30
C VAL A 69 -8.90 4.56 -0.67
N PHE A 70 -9.69 4.53 0.37
CA PHE A 70 -10.28 5.69 1.03
C PHE A 70 -9.86 5.77 2.49
N LYS A 71 -9.44 6.95 2.93
CA LYS A 71 -9.27 7.29 4.35
C LYS A 71 -10.57 7.87 4.85
N VAL A 72 -11.16 7.26 5.88
CA VAL A 72 -12.53 7.50 6.33
C VAL A 72 -12.51 7.92 7.80
N ARG A 73 -13.13 9.07 8.10
CA ARG A 73 -13.26 9.64 9.44
C ARG A 73 -14.70 9.90 9.87
N THR A 74 -15.60 9.97 8.88
CA THR A 74 -17.01 10.28 9.09
C THR A 74 -17.91 9.25 8.43
N GLN A 75 -19.14 9.16 8.87
CA GLN A 75 -20.13 8.27 8.25
C GLN A 75 -20.36 8.61 6.77
N ALA A 76 -20.42 9.89 6.41
CA ALA A 76 -20.61 10.31 5.03
C ALA A 76 -19.45 9.86 4.11
N GLU A 77 -18.19 9.95 4.61
CA GLU A 77 -17.03 9.40 3.91
C GLU A 77 -17.09 7.89 3.78
N LEU A 78 -17.60 7.18 4.81
CA LEU A 78 -17.78 5.75 4.80
C LEU A 78 -18.84 5.31 3.79
N GLU A 79 -19.99 5.99 3.76
CA GLU A 79 -21.07 5.74 2.79
C GLU A 79 -20.58 5.91 1.35
N LYS A 80 -19.82 6.99 1.10
CA LYS A 80 -19.20 7.23 -0.21
C LYS A 80 -18.21 6.14 -0.57
N ALA A 81 -17.30 5.78 0.34
CA ALA A 81 -16.29 4.74 0.10
C ALA A 81 -16.95 3.39 -0.20
N ALA A 82 -17.93 2.98 0.61
CA ALA A 82 -18.68 1.74 0.39
C ALA A 82 -19.44 1.76 -0.94
N SER A 83 -20.13 2.87 -1.25
CA SER A 83 -20.83 3.03 -2.53
C SER A 83 -19.88 2.90 -3.72
N ASP A 84 -18.71 3.53 -3.66
CA ASP A 84 -17.74 3.48 -4.77
C ASP A 84 -17.10 2.10 -4.92
N ILE A 85 -16.77 1.42 -3.82
CA ILE A 85 -16.19 0.07 -3.84
C ILE A 85 -17.21 -0.96 -4.34
N TYR A 86 -18.44 -0.92 -3.81
CA TYR A 86 -19.47 -1.92 -4.15
C TYR A 86 -20.07 -1.78 -5.55
N LYS A 87 -19.68 -0.75 -6.33
CA LYS A 87 -20.00 -0.68 -7.78
C LYS A 87 -19.25 -1.72 -8.59
N SER A 88 -18.08 -2.16 -8.13
CA SER A 88 -17.18 -3.06 -8.88
C SER A 88 -16.68 -4.26 -8.08
N SER A 89 -16.95 -4.32 -6.77
CA SER A 89 -16.49 -5.38 -5.89
C SER A 89 -17.61 -5.79 -4.92
N GLU A 90 -17.65 -7.06 -4.55
CA GLU A 90 -18.59 -7.59 -3.57
C GLU A 90 -18.01 -7.57 -2.15
N ALA A 91 -16.73 -7.27 -2.00
CA ALA A 91 -16.02 -7.30 -0.73
C ALA A 91 -15.16 -6.06 -0.52
N MET A 92 -15.34 -5.41 0.62
CA MET A 92 -14.56 -4.27 1.08
C MET A 92 -13.68 -4.70 2.26
N ALA A 93 -12.36 -4.53 2.12
CA ALA A 93 -11.42 -4.68 3.22
C ALA A 93 -11.35 -3.37 4.01
N VAL A 94 -11.43 -3.47 5.33
CA VAL A 94 -11.37 -2.33 6.25
C VAL A 94 -10.30 -2.58 7.30
N CYS A 95 -9.42 -1.61 7.47
CA CYS A 95 -8.39 -1.65 8.52
C CYS A 95 -8.31 -0.31 9.25
N ARG A 96 -7.63 -0.30 10.40
CA ARG A 96 -7.27 0.93 11.10
C ARG A 96 -6.30 1.75 10.26
N TYR A 97 -6.45 3.06 10.30
CA TYR A 97 -5.43 3.94 9.75
C TYR A 97 -4.16 3.85 10.60
N GLU A 98 -3.06 3.50 9.97
CA GLU A 98 -1.74 3.48 10.61
C GLU A 98 -0.99 4.78 10.29
N ASP A 99 -0.30 5.32 11.30
CA ASP A 99 0.61 6.46 11.11
C ASP A 99 1.95 5.92 10.59
N ILE A 100 2.02 5.82 9.26
CA ILE A 100 3.15 5.20 8.55
C ILE A 100 4.32 6.16 8.51
N GLN A 101 5.43 5.81 9.16
CA GLN A 101 6.70 6.54 9.11
C GLN A 101 7.45 6.26 7.81
N SER A 102 7.49 4.99 7.39
CA SER A 102 8.05 4.57 6.10
C SER A 102 7.33 3.32 5.58
N GLU A 103 7.26 3.19 4.26
CA GLU A 103 6.70 2.02 3.59
C GLU A 103 7.71 1.47 2.61
N TYR A 104 8.01 0.18 2.73
CA TYR A 104 8.96 -0.55 1.90
C TYR A 104 8.25 -1.63 1.10
N ARG A 105 8.69 -1.82 -0.14
CA ARG A 105 8.33 -3.00 -0.91
C ARG A 105 9.55 -3.89 -1.03
N LEU A 106 9.36 -5.17 -0.70
CA LEU A 106 10.39 -6.19 -0.81
C LEU A 106 9.90 -7.28 -1.76
N VAL A 107 10.69 -7.55 -2.80
CA VAL A 107 10.43 -8.64 -3.74
C VAL A 107 11.17 -9.88 -3.27
N VAL A 108 10.44 -10.95 -3.07
CA VAL A 108 10.95 -12.24 -2.56
C VAL A 108 10.86 -13.27 -3.67
N LEU A 109 11.93 -14.08 -3.82
CA LEU A 109 11.98 -15.25 -4.69
C LEU A 109 12.61 -16.40 -3.92
N ASP A 110 11.86 -17.49 -3.74
CA ASP A 110 12.27 -18.70 -3.00
C ASP A 110 12.86 -18.40 -1.60
N GLY A 111 12.17 -17.54 -0.84
CA GLY A 111 12.55 -17.16 0.51
C GLY A 111 13.66 -16.10 0.62
N GLU A 112 14.25 -15.69 -0.50
CA GLU A 112 15.30 -14.68 -0.51
C GLU A 112 14.79 -13.33 -1.04
N ILE A 113 15.16 -12.23 -0.37
CA ILE A 113 14.86 -10.87 -0.80
C ILE A 113 15.76 -10.54 -2.00
N ARG A 114 15.14 -10.22 -3.14
CA ARG A 114 15.86 -9.92 -4.38
C ARG A 114 15.86 -8.43 -4.73
N LEU A 115 14.93 -7.68 -4.16
CA LEU A 115 14.83 -6.24 -4.31
C LEU A 115 14.16 -5.65 -3.07
N ALA A 116 14.66 -4.52 -2.61
CA ALA A 116 14.03 -3.70 -1.60
C ALA A 116 14.05 -2.23 -2.02
N PHE A 117 12.95 -1.53 -1.86
CA PHE A 117 12.88 -0.08 -2.04
C PHE A 117 11.87 0.57 -1.10
N SER A 118 12.19 1.79 -0.69
CA SER A 118 11.26 2.66 0.06
C SER A 118 10.36 3.40 -0.92
N LYS A 119 9.07 3.51 -0.58
CA LYS A 119 8.09 4.29 -1.34
C LYS A 119 8.01 5.70 -0.74
N ILE A 120 8.62 6.66 -1.41
CA ILE A 120 8.70 8.06 -0.96
C ILE A 120 7.49 8.83 -1.48
N ARG A 121 6.68 9.36 -0.56
CA ARG A 121 5.49 10.15 -0.91
C ARG A 121 5.89 11.46 -1.59
N PRO A 122 5.13 11.92 -2.61
CA PRO A 122 5.38 13.21 -3.23
C PRO A 122 5.13 14.33 -2.21
N SER A 123 6.09 15.23 -2.07
CA SER A 123 6.04 16.31 -1.09
C SER A 123 6.66 17.59 -1.63
N LEU A 124 6.27 18.71 -1.03
CA LEU A 124 6.82 20.03 -1.27
C LEU A 124 7.42 20.58 0.02
N THR A 125 8.40 21.45 -0.10
CA THR A 125 8.90 22.23 1.04
C THR A 125 8.25 23.59 1.03
N GLY A 126 7.58 23.96 2.12
CA GLY A 126 6.95 25.26 2.27
C GLY A 126 8.01 26.38 2.32
N ASP A 127 7.70 27.52 1.74
CA ASP A 127 8.49 28.76 1.83
C ASP A 127 7.84 29.82 2.74
N GLY A 128 6.61 29.54 3.20
CA GLY A 128 5.81 30.43 4.04
C GLY A 128 5.10 31.56 3.27
N VAL A 129 5.19 31.57 1.93
CA VAL A 129 4.65 32.65 1.09
C VAL A 129 3.85 32.09 -0.09
N SER A 130 4.39 31.11 -0.79
CA SER A 130 3.78 30.54 -1.99
C SER A 130 2.72 29.51 -1.65
N THR A 131 1.65 29.48 -2.45
CA THR A 131 0.63 28.44 -2.34
C THR A 131 1.15 27.09 -2.78
N VAL A 132 0.50 26.00 -2.33
CA VAL A 132 0.79 24.62 -2.77
C VAL A 132 0.74 24.55 -4.31
N GLY A 133 -0.24 25.20 -4.96
CA GLY A 133 -0.33 25.21 -6.42
C GLY A 133 0.89 25.82 -7.10
N LYS A 134 1.41 26.93 -6.57
CA LYS A 134 2.62 27.58 -7.11
C LYS A 134 3.86 26.70 -6.90
N LEU A 135 4.06 26.21 -5.66
CA LEU A 135 5.20 25.31 -5.34
C LEU A 135 5.17 24.04 -6.18
N LEU A 136 3.98 23.47 -6.42
CA LEU A 136 3.80 22.28 -7.24
C LEU A 136 4.17 22.58 -8.71
N ALA A 137 3.69 23.70 -9.28
CA ALA A 137 4.03 24.09 -10.64
C ALA A 137 5.55 24.27 -10.82
N GLU A 138 6.22 24.90 -9.84
CA GLU A 138 7.67 25.03 -9.84
C GLU A 138 8.42 23.70 -9.75
N ALA A 139 7.95 22.77 -8.89
CA ALA A 139 8.53 21.45 -8.75
C ALA A 139 8.39 20.61 -10.03
N ILE A 140 7.25 20.71 -10.72
CA ILE A 140 7.03 20.07 -12.02
C ILE A 140 7.98 20.65 -13.07
N ALA A 141 8.07 21.99 -13.16
CA ALA A 141 8.95 22.67 -14.11
C ALA A 141 10.43 22.30 -13.91
N LYS A 142 10.84 22.01 -12.68
CA LYS A 142 12.20 21.54 -12.33
C LYS A 142 12.39 20.02 -12.51
N GLY A 143 11.37 19.28 -12.93
CA GLY A 143 11.44 17.82 -13.06
C GLY A 143 11.57 17.07 -11.72
N GLN A 144 11.16 17.67 -10.61
CA GLN A 144 11.22 17.05 -9.28
C GLN A 144 9.98 16.19 -8.98
N ILE A 145 8.87 16.47 -9.65
CA ILE A 145 7.60 15.73 -9.54
C ILE A 145 7.11 15.42 -10.94
N HIS A 146 6.99 14.12 -11.26
CA HIS A 146 6.60 13.64 -12.58
C HIS A 146 5.18 13.08 -12.61
N SER A 147 4.67 12.59 -11.49
CA SER A 147 3.34 12.04 -11.34
C SER A 147 2.78 12.37 -9.97
N PHE A 148 1.49 12.73 -9.91
CA PHE A 148 0.80 13.04 -8.66
C PHE A 148 -0.72 12.98 -8.88
N LEU A 149 -1.46 12.78 -7.77
CA LEU A 149 -2.88 13.06 -7.77
C LEU A 149 -3.06 14.58 -7.63
N VAL A 150 -3.84 15.16 -8.52
CA VAL A 150 -4.12 16.62 -8.50
C VAL A 150 -4.87 16.93 -7.20
N PRO A 151 -4.30 17.77 -6.30
CA PRO A 151 -5.01 18.23 -5.12
C PRO A 151 -6.25 19.05 -5.53
N ASN A 152 -7.27 19.07 -4.66
CA ASN A 152 -8.41 19.93 -4.89
C ASN A 152 -8.05 21.41 -4.71
N GLU A 153 -8.95 22.31 -5.13
CA GLU A 153 -8.71 23.75 -5.11
C GLU A 153 -8.37 24.28 -3.70
N ALA A 154 -9.04 23.77 -2.67
CA ALA A 154 -8.79 24.16 -1.29
C ALA A 154 -7.38 23.73 -0.82
N GLU A 155 -6.88 22.59 -1.26
CA GLU A 155 -5.49 22.15 -1.00
C GLU A 155 -4.47 23.00 -1.78
N LEU A 156 -4.75 23.29 -3.05
CA LEU A 156 -3.86 24.11 -3.90
C LEU A 156 -3.70 25.54 -3.38
N SER A 157 -4.70 26.09 -2.70
CA SER A 157 -4.70 27.45 -2.15
C SER A 157 -3.97 27.58 -0.80
N LYS A 158 -3.62 26.47 -0.14
CA LYS A 158 -2.89 26.51 1.15
C LYS A 158 -1.49 27.05 0.97
N VAL A 159 -0.99 27.78 1.99
CA VAL A 159 0.39 28.24 2.07
C VAL A 159 1.11 27.42 3.15
N PRO A 160 2.00 26.48 2.78
CA PRO A 160 2.73 25.69 3.74
C PRO A 160 3.75 26.53 4.51
N GLU A 161 3.91 26.25 5.81
CA GLU A 161 4.89 26.91 6.67
C GLU A 161 6.32 26.76 6.13
N LYS A 162 7.12 27.80 6.30
CA LYS A 162 8.53 27.83 5.85
C LYS A 162 9.34 26.67 6.46
N GLY A 163 10.00 25.90 5.59
CA GLY A 163 10.82 24.74 5.95
C GLY A 163 10.05 23.50 6.35
N LYS A 164 8.70 23.54 6.34
CA LYS A 164 7.87 22.36 6.64
C LYS A 164 7.58 21.56 5.37
N THR A 165 7.59 20.23 5.51
CA THR A 165 7.19 19.31 4.45
C THR A 165 5.67 19.29 4.33
N TYR A 166 5.17 19.54 3.13
CA TYR A 166 3.77 19.40 2.75
C TYR A 166 3.60 18.17 1.86
N LEU A 167 2.84 17.17 2.33
CA LEU A 167 2.59 15.94 1.60
C LEU A 167 1.46 16.14 0.59
N LEU A 168 1.73 15.88 -0.68
CA LEU A 168 0.73 15.95 -1.75
C LEU A 168 -0.24 14.76 -1.76
N ASN A 169 0.20 13.62 -1.20
CA ASN A 169 -0.61 12.42 -1.07
C ASN A 169 -0.26 11.69 0.23
N TRP A 170 -1.28 11.16 0.92
CA TRP A 170 -1.09 10.35 2.11
C TRP A 170 -0.71 8.90 1.80
N LYS A 171 -0.96 8.44 0.57
CA LYS A 171 -0.65 7.09 0.09
C LYS A 171 0.81 6.99 -0.38
N HIS A 172 1.42 5.85 -0.14
CA HIS A 172 2.77 5.50 -0.63
C HIS A 172 2.70 4.71 -1.96
N ASN A 173 1.85 5.11 -2.89
CA ASN A 173 1.61 4.37 -4.12
C ASN A 173 2.42 4.94 -5.29
N LEU A 174 3.26 4.11 -5.94
CA LEU A 174 4.10 4.54 -7.07
C LEU A 174 3.25 5.02 -8.26
N GLY A 175 2.14 4.34 -8.57
CA GLY A 175 1.21 4.77 -9.62
C GLY A 175 0.46 6.06 -9.31
N GLN A 176 0.58 6.60 -8.09
CA GLN A 176 -0.08 7.82 -7.64
C GLN A 176 0.93 8.88 -7.17
N GLY A 177 2.15 8.83 -7.70
CA GLY A 177 3.17 9.86 -7.54
C GLY A 177 4.24 9.60 -6.50
N ALA A 178 4.20 8.50 -5.75
CA ALA A 178 5.33 8.11 -4.92
C ALA A 178 6.52 7.68 -5.81
N SER A 179 7.73 7.90 -5.34
CA SER A 179 8.96 7.44 -6.00
C SER A 179 9.57 6.25 -5.27
N ALA A 180 10.31 5.41 -6.00
CA ALA A 180 11.04 4.28 -5.43
C ALA A 180 12.48 4.69 -5.12
N LEU A 181 12.88 4.59 -3.86
CA LEU A 181 14.28 4.72 -3.44
C LEU A 181 14.81 3.32 -3.15
N THR A 182 15.69 2.82 -4.02
CA THR A 182 16.31 1.50 -3.86
C THR A 182 17.13 1.43 -2.56
N LEU A 183 16.98 0.33 -1.83
CA LEU A 183 17.68 0.06 -0.59
C LEU A 183 18.72 -1.06 -0.81
N SER A 184 19.83 -0.97 -0.11
CA SER A 184 20.82 -2.03 -0.03
C SER A 184 20.27 -3.16 0.87
N ILE A 185 20.15 -4.37 0.34
CA ILE A 185 19.60 -5.51 1.09
C ILE A 185 20.42 -5.83 2.35
N PRO A 186 21.78 -5.83 2.32
CA PRO A 186 22.60 -6.03 3.51
C PRO A 186 22.40 -5.00 4.62
N ASP A 187 21.89 -3.79 4.28
CA ASP A 187 21.69 -2.71 5.25
C ASP A 187 20.27 -2.69 5.83
N LEU A 188 19.41 -3.64 5.44
CA LEU A 188 18.06 -3.74 6.00
C LEU A 188 18.10 -4.18 7.47
N GLU A 189 17.19 -3.65 8.27
CA GLU A 189 17.01 -4.08 9.66
C GLU A 189 16.72 -5.58 9.74
N GLU A 190 17.38 -6.31 10.62
CA GLU A 190 17.21 -7.76 10.78
C GLU A 190 15.76 -8.15 11.09
N GLU A 191 15.07 -7.33 11.90
CA GLU A 191 13.65 -7.50 12.20
C GLU A 191 12.80 -7.50 10.92
N LEU A 192 13.03 -6.52 10.02
CA LEU A 192 12.33 -6.43 8.74
C LEU A 192 12.58 -7.65 7.86
N VAL A 193 13.84 -8.05 7.71
CA VAL A 193 14.23 -9.25 6.92
C VAL A 193 13.56 -10.51 7.48
N SER A 194 13.59 -10.68 8.80
CA SER A 194 12.97 -11.82 9.48
C SER A 194 11.45 -11.84 9.24
N LEU A 195 10.77 -10.72 9.39
CA LEU A 195 9.31 -10.61 9.18
C LEU A 195 8.93 -10.93 7.73
N VAL A 196 9.68 -10.42 6.75
CA VAL A 196 9.43 -10.68 5.33
C VAL A 196 9.57 -12.17 5.01
N LYS A 197 10.63 -12.82 5.51
CA LYS A 197 10.85 -14.28 5.32
C LYS A 197 9.76 -15.10 6.00
N LYS A 198 9.35 -14.74 7.21
CA LYS A 198 8.23 -15.38 7.92
C LYS A 198 6.91 -15.23 7.16
N THR A 199 6.62 -14.02 6.66
CA THR A 199 5.42 -13.72 5.86
C THR A 199 5.38 -14.59 4.59
N ALA A 200 6.48 -14.66 3.84
CA ALA A 200 6.57 -15.48 2.64
C ALA A 200 6.36 -16.96 2.94
N LYS A 201 6.94 -17.46 4.03
CA LYS A 201 6.79 -18.86 4.48
C LYS A 201 5.37 -19.17 4.93
N ALA A 202 4.74 -18.32 5.75
CA ALA A 202 3.38 -18.52 6.27
C ALA A 202 2.35 -18.61 5.15
N LEU A 203 2.51 -17.79 4.11
CA LEU A 203 1.62 -17.77 2.95
C LEU A 203 2.01 -18.78 1.84
N GLY A 204 3.11 -19.53 2.02
CA GLY A 204 3.59 -20.50 1.04
C GLY A 204 4.02 -19.89 -0.30
N ILE A 205 4.59 -18.69 -0.28
CA ILE A 205 4.90 -17.91 -1.47
C ILE A 205 6.33 -18.18 -1.93
N ARG A 206 6.49 -18.52 -3.21
CA ARG A 206 7.80 -18.61 -3.86
C ARG A 206 8.23 -17.28 -4.48
N PHE A 207 7.29 -16.56 -5.15
CA PHE A 207 7.58 -15.29 -5.80
C PHE A 207 6.45 -14.28 -5.50
N ALA A 208 6.78 -13.22 -4.77
CA ALA A 208 5.83 -12.16 -4.40
C ALA A 208 6.52 -10.82 -4.11
N SER A 209 5.72 -9.75 -4.11
CA SER A 209 6.11 -8.49 -3.45
C SER A 209 5.33 -8.33 -2.15
N ILE A 210 6.05 -7.99 -1.08
CA ILE A 210 5.53 -7.78 0.27
C ILE A 210 5.72 -6.31 0.62
N ASP A 211 4.62 -5.64 0.94
CA ASP A 211 4.63 -4.27 1.42
C ASP A 211 4.69 -4.26 2.94
N MET A 212 5.73 -3.64 3.47
CA MET A 212 5.99 -3.52 4.91
C MET A 212 5.93 -2.05 5.33
N ILE A 213 5.31 -1.78 6.46
CA ILE A 213 5.25 -0.44 7.04
C ILE A 213 6.00 -0.39 8.37
N LYS A 214 6.70 0.72 8.60
CA LYS A 214 7.25 1.07 9.91
C LYS A 214 6.33 2.07 10.58
N THR A 215 5.93 1.75 11.79
CA THR A 215 5.14 2.60 12.69
C THR A 215 5.92 2.84 13.98
N LYS A 216 5.38 3.65 14.89
CA LYS A 216 5.96 3.79 16.23
C LYS A 216 6.00 2.48 17.02
N ALA A 217 5.15 1.52 16.66
CA ALA A 217 5.07 0.20 17.31
C ALA A 217 5.99 -0.87 16.65
N GLY A 218 6.79 -0.50 15.66
CA GLY A 218 7.66 -1.42 14.91
C GLY A 218 7.18 -1.72 13.50
N TRP A 219 7.76 -2.75 12.89
CA TRP A 219 7.43 -3.22 11.55
C TRP A 219 6.12 -4.03 11.53
N LYS A 220 5.32 -3.84 10.47
CA LYS A 220 4.11 -4.62 10.19
C LYS A 220 3.99 -4.93 8.70
N GLY A 221 3.50 -6.12 8.35
CA GLY A 221 3.05 -6.43 7.00
C GLY A 221 1.81 -5.62 6.66
N LEU A 222 1.79 -4.99 5.49
CA LEU A 222 0.63 -4.23 5.01
C LEU A 222 -0.16 -5.00 3.97
N GLU A 223 0.53 -5.54 2.98
CA GLU A 223 -0.08 -6.22 1.84
C GLU A 223 0.93 -7.17 1.20
N VAL A 224 0.42 -8.26 0.63
CA VAL A 224 1.21 -9.24 -0.11
C VAL A 224 0.62 -9.41 -1.49
N ASN A 225 1.46 -9.30 -2.52
CA ASN A 225 1.05 -9.38 -3.91
C ASN A 225 1.79 -10.52 -4.60
N ALA A 226 1.10 -11.64 -4.88
CA ALA A 226 1.65 -12.79 -5.62
C ALA A 226 1.82 -12.51 -7.13
N GLY A 227 1.13 -11.49 -7.66
CA GLY A 227 1.40 -10.93 -8.98
C GLY A 227 2.43 -9.81 -8.86
N VAL A 228 3.72 -10.16 -8.92
CA VAL A 228 4.79 -9.17 -8.79
C VAL A 228 4.78 -8.23 -9.98
N MET A 229 4.48 -6.95 -9.74
CA MET A 229 4.51 -5.89 -10.74
C MET A 229 5.63 -4.91 -10.40
N MET A 230 6.67 -4.86 -11.25
CA MET A 230 7.81 -3.96 -11.07
C MET A 230 7.87 -2.85 -12.13
N GLU A 231 6.81 -2.64 -12.92
CA GLU A 231 6.79 -1.70 -14.05
C GLU A 231 7.10 -0.25 -13.61
N HIS A 232 6.46 0.22 -12.52
CA HIS A 232 6.73 1.55 -11.99
C HIS A 232 8.15 1.69 -11.43
N PHE A 233 8.70 0.63 -10.85
CA PHE A 233 10.10 0.60 -10.42
C PHE A 233 11.02 0.59 -11.64
N ALA A 234 10.80 -0.30 -12.60
CA ALA A 234 11.61 -0.44 -13.80
C ALA A 234 11.63 0.84 -14.65
N SER A 235 10.51 1.57 -14.72
CA SER A 235 10.43 2.83 -15.48
C SER A 235 11.15 4.02 -14.82
N SER A 236 11.60 3.88 -13.58
CA SER A 236 12.28 4.97 -12.86
C SER A 236 13.75 5.16 -13.23
N GLY A 237 14.36 4.24 -14.02
CA GLY A 237 15.71 4.37 -14.51
C GLY A 237 16.26 3.09 -15.14
N GLU A 238 17.39 3.20 -15.83
CA GLU A 238 18.02 2.08 -16.54
C GLU A 238 18.46 0.96 -15.58
N ASN A 239 19.09 1.30 -14.47
CA ASN A 239 19.53 0.31 -13.47
C ASN A 239 18.33 -0.43 -12.86
N GLN A 240 17.22 0.27 -12.62
CA GLN A 240 15.97 -0.29 -12.11
C GLN A 240 15.35 -1.26 -13.13
N TYR A 241 15.38 -0.90 -14.41
CA TYR A 241 14.93 -1.78 -15.49
C TYR A 241 15.77 -3.06 -15.57
N ILE A 242 17.10 -2.94 -15.55
CA ILE A 242 18.03 -4.08 -15.58
C ILE A 242 17.78 -5.01 -14.38
N THR A 243 17.62 -4.42 -13.19
CA THR A 243 17.34 -5.17 -11.95
C THR A 243 16.01 -5.92 -12.04
N ALA A 244 14.93 -5.25 -12.44
CA ALA A 244 13.62 -5.88 -12.57
C ALA A 244 13.64 -7.03 -13.61
N LYS A 245 14.27 -6.80 -14.76
CA LYS A 245 14.44 -7.80 -15.82
C LYS A 245 15.20 -9.04 -15.33
N ALA A 246 16.29 -8.85 -14.56
CA ALA A 246 17.07 -9.94 -14.00
C ALA A 246 16.22 -10.78 -13.01
N ILE A 247 15.44 -10.13 -12.14
CA ILE A 247 14.56 -10.83 -11.17
C ILE A 247 13.48 -11.63 -11.90
N TYR A 248 12.81 -11.07 -12.92
CA TYR A 248 11.81 -11.81 -13.70
C TYR A 248 12.43 -12.99 -14.44
N ARG A 249 13.63 -12.81 -15.04
CA ARG A 249 14.36 -13.89 -15.69
C ARG A 249 14.65 -15.03 -14.72
N ASP A 250 15.19 -14.72 -13.55
CA ASP A 250 15.50 -15.71 -12.53
C ASP A 250 14.25 -16.43 -12.06
N ALA A 251 13.14 -15.71 -11.83
CA ALA A 251 11.88 -16.31 -11.44
C ALA A 251 11.36 -17.29 -12.51
N ILE A 252 11.44 -16.92 -13.80
CA ILE A 252 11.04 -17.79 -14.91
C ILE A 252 11.93 -19.05 -14.96
N LEU A 253 13.25 -18.90 -14.87
CA LEU A 253 14.17 -20.05 -14.89
C LEU A 253 13.87 -21.04 -13.77
N LYS A 254 13.64 -20.53 -12.54
CA LYS A 254 13.29 -21.37 -11.38
C LYS A 254 11.93 -22.07 -11.48
N MET A 255 11.04 -21.65 -12.38
CA MET A 255 9.80 -22.38 -12.67
C MET A 255 10.06 -23.69 -13.43
N PHE A 256 11.19 -23.79 -14.13
CA PHE A 256 11.56 -24.99 -14.89
C PHE A 256 12.51 -25.92 -14.10
N GLU A 257 13.03 -25.48 -12.94
CA GLU A 257 13.94 -26.28 -12.08
C GLU A 257 13.16 -27.07 -11.00
N GLY A 258 11.90 -26.84 -10.83
CA GLY A 258 11.04 -27.44 -9.82
C GLY A 258 9.77 -28.01 -10.36
#